data_9a94e3e952213dc79a95acc9face1870
#
_entry.id   9a94e3e952213dc79a95acc9face1870
#
_cell.length_a   1.000
_cell.length_b   1.000
_cell.length_c   1.000
_cell.angle_alpha   90.00
_cell.angle_beta   90.00
_cell.angle_gamma   90.00
#
_symmetry.space_group_name_H-M   'P 1'
#
loop_
_entity.id
_entity.type
_entity.pdbx_description
1 polymer ?
#
loop_
_entity_poly.entity_id
_entity_poly.type
_entity_poly.pdbx_seq_one_letter_code
_entity_poly.pdbx_strand_id
1 'polypeptide(L)'
;MKFYFSHPIRGKDGDKATDRTIQNNCLTAIAMAHSIRQKIIGLQLYVPGAHDVFVQLAYKNGYITEEQILTVDCQIIDRCDGVIIYAPDGDVYGGCLIEKKYAIATDKPVIVFATETQAVSALRKLING
;
A
#
# COMPACT_ATOMS: atom_id res chain seq x y z
N MET A 1 5.03 8.38 13.51
CA MET A 1 5.63 7.39 12.60
C MET A 1 4.93 7.43 11.25
N LYS A 2 5.66 7.08 10.21
CA LYS A 2 5.14 7.04 8.83
C LYS A 2 5.25 5.63 8.27
N PHE A 3 4.14 5.10 7.76
CA PHE A 3 4.10 3.77 7.14
C PHE A 3 3.66 3.87 5.69
N TYR A 4 4.20 2.99 4.87
CA TYR A 4 3.74 2.77 3.50
C TYR A 4 2.54 1.81 3.56
N PHE A 5 1.42 2.25 2.99
CA PHE A 5 0.19 1.46 2.94
C PHE A 5 0.11 0.71 1.62
N SER A 6 0.64 -0.50 1.60
CA SER A 6 0.57 -1.37 0.42
C SER A 6 -0.84 -1.95 0.29
N HIS A 7 -1.39 -1.89 -0.90
CA HIS A 7 -2.74 -2.42 -1.15
C HIS A 7 -2.90 -2.86 -2.60
N PRO A 8 -3.83 -3.81 -2.89
CA PRO A 8 -4.13 -4.18 -4.25
C PRO A 8 -4.66 -2.96 -5.03
N ILE A 9 -4.14 -2.76 -6.24
CA ILE A 9 -4.65 -1.76 -7.18
C ILE A 9 -5.43 -2.45 -8.27
N ARG A 10 -4.79 -3.38 -8.99
CA ARG A 10 -5.45 -4.19 -10.02
C ARG A 10 -6.17 -5.41 -9.44
N GLY A 11 -5.78 -5.84 -8.26
CA GLY A 11 -6.32 -7.03 -7.62
C GLY A 11 -5.92 -8.30 -8.35
N LYS A 12 -6.71 -9.36 -8.18
CA LYS A 12 -6.47 -10.66 -8.80
C LYS A 12 -6.67 -10.67 -10.31
N ASP A 13 -7.37 -9.67 -10.86
CA ASP A 13 -7.56 -9.55 -12.31
C ASP A 13 -6.28 -9.14 -13.05
N GLY A 14 -5.29 -8.55 -12.33
CA GLY A 14 -4.01 -8.18 -12.91
C GLY A 14 -4.17 -7.25 -14.12
N ASP A 15 -3.55 -7.62 -15.23
CA ASP A 15 -3.61 -6.82 -16.47
C ASP A 15 -5.01 -6.75 -17.08
N LYS A 16 -5.94 -7.60 -16.65
CA LYS A 16 -7.33 -7.59 -17.10
C LYS A 16 -8.25 -6.72 -16.25
N ALA A 17 -7.71 -6.08 -15.21
CA ALA A 17 -8.49 -5.22 -14.35
C ALA A 17 -9.04 -4.03 -15.13
N THR A 18 -10.33 -3.75 -14.95
CA THR A 18 -10.97 -2.59 -15.58
C THR A 18 -10.62 -1.31 -14.80
N ASP A 19 -10.76 -0.14 -15.46
CA ASP A 19 -10.55 1.15 -14.79
C ASP A 19 -11.46 1.28 -13.56
N ARG A 20 -12.69 0.77 -13.64
CA ARG A 20 -13.62 0.79 -12.52
C ARG A 20 -13.14 -0.06 -11.34
N THR A 21 -12.62 -1.25 -11.61
CA THR A 21 -12.03 -2.12 -10.57
C THR A 21 -10.85 -1.44 -9.89
N ILE A 22 -9.95 -0.85 -10.67
CA ILE A 22 -8.79 -0.12 -10.15
C ILE A 22 -9.26 1.06 -9.27
N GLN A 23 -10.19 1.85 -9.76
CA GLN A 23 -10.73 2.98 -9.01
C GLN A 23 -11.38 2.53 -7.69
N ASN A 24 -12.19 1.48 -7.71
CA ASN A 24 -12.83 0.95 -6.51
C ASN A 24 -11.80 0.43 -5.50
N ASN A 25 -10.76 -0.27 -5.96
CA ASN A 25 -9.69 -0.75 -5.08
C ASN A 25 -8.94 0.42 -4.43
N CYS A 26 -8.65 1.47 -5.18
CA CYS A 26 -7.99 2.65 -4.65
C CYS A 26 -8.86 3.39 -3.63
N LEU A 27 -10.15 3.56 -3.91
CA LEU A 27 -11.09 4.20 -2.99
C LEU A 27 -11.25 3.41 -1.68
N THR A 28 -11.31 2.08 -1.78
CA THR A 28 -11.36 1.20 -0.61
C THR A 28 -10.11 1.38 0.26
N ALA A 29 -8.93 1.40 -0.35
CA ALA A 29 -7.68 1.59 0.37
C ALA A 29 -7.59 2.98 1.03
N ILE A 30 -8.00 4.03 0.32
CA ILE A 30 -8.03 5.40 0.86
C ILE A 30 -8.94 5.48 2.08
N ALA A 31 -10.14 4.91 2.01
CA ALA A 31 -11.09 4.89 3.12
C ALA A 31 -10.56 4.11 4.33
N MET A 32 -9.94 2.95 4.09
CA MET A 32 -9.31 2.14 5.13
C MET A 32 -8.18 2.90 5.82
N ALA A 33 -7.30 3.52 5.04
CA ALA A 33 -6.18 4.29 5.56
C ALA A 33 -6.66 5.48 6.39
N HIS A 34 -7.69 6.19 5.92
CA HIS A 34 -8.30 7.30 6.66
C HIS A 34 -8.83 6.84 8.03
N SER A 35 -9.56 5.73 8.06
CA SER A 35 -10.11 5.17 9.29
C SER A 35 -9.03 4.75 10.28
N ILE A 36 -7.95 4.13 9.80
CA ILE A 36 -6.80 3.75 10.63
C ILE A 36 -6.14 5.00 11.23
N ARG A 37 -5.91 6.04 10.42
CA ARG A 37 -5.29 7.29 10.89
C ARG A 37 -6.12 7.97 11.98
N GLN A 38 -7.42 7.88 11.91
CA GLN A 38 -8.29 8.45 12.94
C GLN A 38 -8.16 7.76 14.31
N LYS A 39 -7.74 6.50 14.32
CA LYS A 39 -7.60 5.70 15.53
C LYS A 39 -6.21 5.73 16.15
N ILE A 40 -5.21 6.23 15.42
CA ILE A 40 -3.82 6.27 15.90
C ILE A 40 -3.29 7.69 15.69
N ILE A 41 -3.17 8.42 16.77
CA ILE A 41 -2.72 9.82 16.74
C ILE A 41 -1.27 9.90 16.26
N GLY A 42 -1.00 10.81 15.32
CA GLY A 42 0.34 11.05 14.79
C GLY A 42 0.79 10.07 13.72
N LEU A 43 -0.03 9.08 13.38
CA LEU A 43 0.29 8.15 12.31
C LEU A 43 0.15 8.82 10.95
N GLN A 44 1.19 8.71 10.14
CA GLN A 44 1.17 9.10 8.73
C GLN A 44 1.17 7.83 7.86
N LEU A 45 0.36 7.85 6.82
CA LEU A 45 0.29 6.74 5.85
C LEU A 45 0.47 7.30 4.44
N TYR A 46 1.42 6.72 3.70
CA TYR A 46 1.50 6.92 2.25
C TYR A 46 0.63 5.88 1.57
N VAL A 47 -0.38 6.33 0.82
CA VAL A 47 -1.35 5.45 0.14
C VAL A 47 -1.18 5.59 -1.36
N PRO A 48 -0.59 4.60 -2.05
CA PRO A 48 -0.38 4.68 -3.50
C PRO A 48 -1.66 4.98 -4.28
N GLY A 49 -2.79 4.40 -3.89
CA GLY A 49 -4.07 4.63 -4.54
C GLY A 49 -4.53 6.08 -4.55
N ALA A 50 -4.07 6.90 -3.61
CA ALA A 50 -4.37 8.33 -3.59
C ALA A 50 -3.68 9.10 -4.72
N HIS A 51 -2.68 8.51 -5.36
CA HIS A 51 -1.90 9.10 -6.46
C HIS A 51 -2.10 8.36 -7.78
N ASP A 52 -3.05 7.43 -7.85
CA ASP A 52 -3.17 6.49 -8.96
C ASP A 52 -3.55 7.19 -10.27
N VAL A 53 -4.34 8.25 -10.24
CA VAL A 53 -4.69 9.00 -11.46
C VAL A 53 -3.45 9.53 -12.16
N PHE A 54 -2.54 10.15 -11.41
CA PHE A 54 -1.28 10.67 -11.95
C PHE A 54 -0.42 9.52 -12.51
N VAL A 55 -0.27 8.46 -11.74
CA VAL A 55 0.56 7.30 -12.11
C VAL A 55 0.03 6.62 -13.36
N GLN A 56 -1.29 6.38 -13.43
CA GLN A 56 -1.90 5.73 -14.60
C GLN A 56 -1.80 6.58 -15.87
N LEU A 57 -1.99 7.89 -15.77
CA LEU A 57 -1.81 8.78 -16.92
C LEU A 57 -0.37 8.77 -17.41
N ALA A 58 0.60 8.84 -16.52
CA ALA A 58 2.02 8.75 -16.88
C ALA A 58 2.35 7.42 -17.55
N TYR A 59 1.84 6.33 -17.01
CA TYR A 59 2.06 4.98 -17.56
C TYR A 59 1.42 4.82 -18.95
N LYS A 60 0.15 5.19 -19.09
CA LYS A 60 -0.59 5.05 -20.36
C LYS A 60 0.00 5.91 -21.47
N ASN A 61 0.57 7.06 -21.15
CA ASN A 61 1.21 7.95 -22.12
C ASN A 61 2.69 7.62 -22.38
N GLY A 62 3.20 6.54 -21.80
CA GLY A 62 4.57 6.09 -22.05
C GLY A 62 5.66 6.89 -21.34
N TYR A 63 5.31 7.73 -20.37
CA TYR A 63 6.29 8.54 -19.63
C TYR A 63 6.99 7.76 -18.53
N ILE A 64 6.42 6.66 -18.09
CA ILE A 64 6.96 5.83 -17.01
C ILE A 64 6.59 4.36 -17.26
N THR A 65 7.49 3.43 -16.90
CA THR A 65 7.27 1.98 -16.98
C THR A 65 6.79 1.43 -15.64
N GLU A 66 6.22 0.21 -15.65
CA GLU A 66 5.87 -0.49 -14.39
C GLU A 66 7.07 -0.68 -13.49
N GLU A 67 8.23 -1.03 -14.06
CA GLU A 67 9.48 -1.18 -13.30
C GLU A 67 9.87 0.12 -12.61
N GLN A 68 9.75 1.25 -13.30
CA GLN A 68 10.04 2.56 -12.73
C GLN A 68 9.05 2.92 -11.62
N ILE A 69 7.78 2.61 -11.77
CA ILE A 69 6.76 2.82 -10.72
C ILE A 69 7.15 2.04 -9.46
N LEU A 70 7.48 0.76 -9.59
CA LEU A 70 7.87 -0.08 -8.45
C LEU A 70 9.18 0.40 -7.82
N THR A 71 10.13 0.88 -8.62
CA THR A 71 11.36 1.46 -8.10
C THR A 71 11.09 2.69 -7.23
N VAL A 72 10.21 3.57 -7.69
CA VAL A 72 9.82 4.76 -6.92
C VAL A 72 9.07 4.38 -5.66
N ASP A 73 8.16 3.41 -5.73
CA ASP A 73 7.47 2.90 -4.55
C ASP A 73 8.45 2.38 -3.48
N CYS A 74 9.48 1.65 -3.89
CA CYS A 74 10.53 1.20 -2.98
C CYS A 74 11.32 2.36 -2.37
N GLN A 75 11.59 3.41 -3.14
CA GLN A 75 12.23 4.63 -2.63
C GLN A 75 11.35 5.35 -1.61
N ILE A 76 10.04 5.32 -1.78
CA ILE A 76 9.10 5.85 -0.80
C ILE A 76 9.13 5.01 0.48
N ILE A 77 9.18 3.68 0.34
CA ILE A 77 9.32 2.77 1.49
C ILE A 77 10.60 3.09 2.28
N ASP A 78 11.70 3.43 1.62
CA ASP A 78 12.95 3.83 2.28
C ASP A 78 12.75 5.01 3.24
N ARG A 79 11.79 5.89 2.95
CA ARG A 79 11.46 7.06 3.77
C ARG A 79 10.42 6.78 4.85
N CYS A 80 9.92 5.55 4.92
CA CYS A 80 8.94 5.14 5.89
C CYS A 80 9.57 4.34 7.02
N ASP A 81 8.90 4.29 8.16
CA ASP A 81 9.33 3.49 9.30
C ASP A 81 8.98 2.01 9.13
N GLY A 82 8.04 1.70 8.24
CA GLY A 82 7.62 0.34 7.96
C GLY A 82 6.55 0.28 6.88
N VAL A 83 6.05 -0.91 6.64
CA VAL A 83 5.02 -1.19 5.62
C VAL A 83 3.86 -1.92 6.28
N ILE A 84 2.65 -1.45 6.03
CA ILE A 84 1.44 -2.21 6.34
C ILE A 84 0.79 -2.63 5.02
N ILE A 85 0.32 -3.85 4.94
CA ILE A 85 -0.19 -4.44 3.71
C ILE A 85 -1.64 -4.87 3.91
N TYR A 86 -2.53 -4.25 3.16
CA TYR A 86 -3.93 -4.64 3.12
C TYR A 86 -4.10 -5.84 2.20
N ALA A 87 -4.47 -6.97 2.78
CA ALA A 87 -4.71 -8.24 2.08
C ALA A 87 -6.11 -8.74 2.44
N PRO A 88 -7.17 -8.23 1.76
CA PRO A 88 -8.56 -8.52 2.16
C PRO A 88 -8.92 -10.00 2.09
N ASP A 89 -8.24 -10.77 1.25
CA ASP A 89 -8.43 -12.23 1.13
C ASP A 89 -7.30 -13.05 1.79
N GLY A 90 -6.41 -12.39 2.52
CA GLY A 90 -5.28 -13.04 3.20
C GLY A 90 -4.05 -13.26 2.32
N ASP A 91 -4.15 -13.06 1.02
CA ASP A 91 -3.05 -13.31 0.09
C ASP A 91 -2.31 -12.01 -0.27
N VAL A 92 -0.98 -12.10 -0.29
CA VAL A 92 -0.10 -11.00 -0.74
C VAL A 92 0.49 -11.41 -2.10
N TYR A 93 0.21 -10.61 -3.13
CA TYR A 93 0.63 -10.92 -4.50
C TYR A 93 0.93 -9.63 -5.28
N GLY A 94 1.48 -9.77 -6.48
CA GLY A 94 1.77 -8.66 -7.39
C GLY A 94 2.71 -7.62 -6.76
N GLY A 95 2.37 -6.36 -6.92
CA GLY A 95 3.14 -5.24 -6.37
C GLY A 95 3.27 -5.28 -4.84
N CYS A 96 2.21 -5.71 -4.15
CA CYS A 96 2.25 -5.86 -2.69
C CYS A 96 3.32 -6.87 -2.25
N LEU A 97 3.49 -7.96 -2.99
CA LEU A 97 4.53 -8.95 -2.68
C LEU A 97 5.93 -8.40 -2.89
N ILE A 98 6.15 -7.63 -3.97
CA ILE A 98 7.42 -6.96 -4.24
C ILE A 98 7.76 -5.98 -3.12
N GLU A 99 6.79 -5.17 -2.71
CA GLU A 99 6.95 -4.19 -1.63
C GLU A 99 7.22 -4.87 -0.29
N LYS A 100 6.53 -5.97 -0.01
CA LYS A 100 6.78 -6.79 1.18
C LYS A 100 8.21 -7.33 1.23
N LYS A 101 8.66 -7.92 0.13
CA LYS A 101 10.02 -8.47 0.02
C LYS A 101 11.07 -7.39 0.18
N TYR A 102 10.85 -6.22 -0.42
CA TYR A 102 11.75 -5.09 -0.30
C TYR A 102 11.86 -4.60 1.15
N ALA A 103 10.73 -4.45 1.83
CA ALA A 103 10.69 -4.01 3.22
C ALA A 103 11.44 -4.99 4.13
N ILE A 104 11.23 -6.30 3.95
CA ILE A 104 11.95 -7.33 4.71
C ILE A 104 13.44 -7.27 4.43
N ALA A 105 13.85 -7.13 3.17
CA ALA A 105 15.26 -7.07 2.77
C ALA A 105 15.96 -5.82 3.33
N THR A 106 15.24 -4.76 3.62
CA THR A 106 15.78 -3.51 4.19
C THR A 106 15.50 -3.37 5.70
N ASP A 107 15.14 -4.46 6.36
CA ASP A 107 14.92 -4.55 7.81
C ASP A 107 13.81 -3.62 8.34
N LYS A 108 12.81 -3.36 7.52
CA LYS A 108 11.66 -2.59 7.96
C LYS A 108 10.53 -3.49 8.48
N PRO A 109 9.85 -3.09 9.56
CA PRO A 109 8.70 -3.86 10.05
C PRO A 109 7.59 -3.95 9.00
N VAL A 110 6.98 -5.13 8.90
CA VAL A 110 5.89 -5.42 7.97
C VAL A 110 4.71 -5.97 8.75
N ILE A 111 3.54 -5.38 8.52
CA ILE A 111 2.27 -5.85 9.07
C ILE A 111 1.36 -6.21 7.91
N VAL A 112 0.88 -7.45 7.87
CA VAL A 112 -0.15 -7.88 6.91
C VAL A 112 -1.48 -7.98 7.65
N PHE A 113 -2.52 -7.39 7.09
CA PHE A 113 -3.83 -7.36 7.73
C PHE A 113 -4.96 -7.51 6.71
N ALA A 114 -6.07 -8.09 7.13
CA ALA A 114 -7.29 -8.21 6.34
C ALA A 114 -8.38 -7.24 6.81
N THR A 115 -8.35 -6.84 8.08
CA THR A 115 -9.34 -5.95 8.69
C THR A 115 -8.68 -4.76 9.38
N GLU A 116 -9.43 -3.67 9.49
CA GLU A 116 -8.98 -2.47 10.19
C GLU A 116 -8.57 -2.78 11.64
N THR A 117 -9.34 -3.60 12.34
CA THR A 117 -9.06 -3.98 13.73
C THR A 117 -7.70 -4.65 13.86
N GLN A 118 -7.36 -5.53 12.93
CA GLN A 118 -6.03 -6.17 12.90
C GLN A 118 -4.92 -5.14 12.70
N ALA A 119 -5.10 -4.22 11.76
CA ALA A 119 -4.12 -3.18 11.48
C ALA A 119 -3.89 -2.28 12.70
N VAL A 120 -4.95 -1.79 13.29
CA VAL A 120 -4.87 -0.88 14.46
C VAL A 120 -4.21 -1.58 15.64
N SER A 121 -4.59 -2.83 15.93
CA SER A 121 -4.00 -3.61 17.01
C SER A 121 -2.49 -3.83 16.81
N ALA A 122 -2.09 -4.23 15.61
CA ALA A 122 -0.69 -4.49 15.30
C ALA A 122 0.15 -3.22 15.32
N LEU A 123 -0.37 -2.11 14.77
CA LEU A 123 0.31 -0.82 14.79
C LEU A 123 0.50 -0.29 16.22
N ARG A 124 -0.51 -0.41 17.06
CA ARG A 124 -0.41 0.00 18.46
C ARG A 124 0.68 -0.78 19.20
N LYS A 125 0.77 -2.08 18.99
CA LYS A 125 1.83 -2.90 19.58
C LYS A 125 3.21 -2.47 19.10
N LEU A 126 3.35 -2.19 17.82
CA LEU A 126 4.62 -1.79 17.22
C LEU A 126 5.05 -0.40 17.71
N ILE A 127 4.13 0.54 17.78
CA ILE A 127 4.42 1.94 18.17
C ILE A 127 4.69 2.04 19.68
N ASN A 128 3.94 1.31 20.48
CA ASN A 128 4.00 1.41 21.95
C ASN A 128 4.91 0.35 22.58
N GLY A 129 5.27 -0.64 21.79
CA GLY A 129 6.14 -1.71 22.24
C GLY A 129 7.58 -1.40 22.11
#